data_7f7311e28f5df0e725267ca647ee066b
#
_entry.id   7f7311e28f5df0e725267ca647ee066b
#
_cell.length_a   1.000
_cell.length_b   1.000
_cell.length_c   1.000
_cell.angle_alpha   90.00
_cell.angle_beta   90.00
_cell.angle_gamma   90.00
#
_symmetry.space_group_name_H-M   'P 1'
#
loop_
_entity.id
_entity.type
_entity.pdbx_description
1 polymer ?
#
loop_
_entity_poly.entity_id
_entity_poly.type
_entity_poly.pdbx_seq_one_letter_code
_entity_poly.pdbx_strand_id
1 'polypeptide(L)'
;MWLRRRNIVKEDSVVRGMAESCPPKANMIKNKEHLQQIKDFSGLKFGSISPTDIDGFLDFGNRLFIFVETKFSKSELRGGQKLALERLCDACQTQSRTSILIVTNHESSGEIDIGETVVQQYRLRGVWYESTDITLREAIEMFYSNFAIIKKEDK
;
A
#
# COMPACT_ATOMS: atom_id res chain seq x y z
N MET A 1 -6.70 9.93 -14.38
CA MET A 1 -6.88 9.52 -15.79
C MET A 1 -5.63 8.81 -16.35
N TRP A 2 -4.85 8.14 -15.50
CA TRP A 2 -3.58 7.48 -15.88
C TRP A 2 -3.69 5.97 -16.07
N LEU A 3 -4.82 5.35 -15.76
CA LEU A 3 -5.06 3.90 -15.88
C LEU A 3 -5.89 3.49 -17.12
N ARG A 4 -6.10 4.39 -18.11
CA ARG A 4 -6.70 3.98 -19.38
C ARG A 4 -5.63 3.41 -20.30
N ARG A 5 -5.64 2.06 -20.39
CA ARG A 5 -5.13 1.21 -21.47
C ARG A 5 -4.00 1.83 -22.31
N ARG A 6 -2.77 1.70 -21.88
CA ARG A 6 -1.67 1.55 -22.84
C ARG A 6 -1.33 0.07 -22.91
N ASN A 7 -1.35 -0.47 -24.12
CA ASN A 7 -0.86 -1.81 -24.41
C ASN A 7 0.54 -1.94 -23.79
N ILE A 8 0.63 -2.73 -22.74
CA ILE A 8 1.90 -3.09 -22.13
C ILE A 8 2.55 -4.05 -23.11
N VAL A 9 3.47 -3.53 -23.91
CA VAL A 9 4.43 -4.36 -24.61
C VAL A 9 5.24 -5.05 -23.51
N LYS A 10 5.12 -6.36 -23.42
CA LYS A 10 5.93 -7.19 -22.54
C LYS A 10 7.39 -7.08 -23.00
N GLU A 11 8.15 -6.21 -22.40
CA GLU A 11 9.61 -6.32 -22.42
C GLU A 11 10.04 -7.15 -21.21
N ASP A 12 10.21 -8.44 -21.46
CA ASP A 12 10.59 -9.49 -20.49
C ASP A 12 11.99 -9.29 -19.85
N SER A 13 12.69 -8.19 -20.13
CA SER A 13 14.09 -8.03 -19.73
C SER A 13 14.35 -7.22 -18.47
N VAL A 14 13.38 -6.44 -17.98
CA VAL A 14 13.59 -5.57 -16.81
C VAL A 14 13.18 -6.26 -15.51
N VAL A 15 12.29 -7.25 -15.59
CA VAL A 15 11.77 -7.98 -14.40
C VAL A 15 12.77 -9.01 -13.88
N ARG A 16 13.69 -9.53 -14.70
CA ARG A 16 14.69 -10.54 -14.30
C ARG A 16 15.69 -10.07 -13.23
N GLY A 17 16.00 -8.77 -13.17
CA GLY A 17 16.96 -8.24 -12.19
C GLY A 17 16.42 -8.09 -10.78
N MET A 18 15.11 -8.12 -10.56
CA MET A 18 14.52 -7.98 -9.23
C MET A 18 14.12 -9.32 -8.58
N ALA A 19 13.93 -10.36 -9.38
CA ALA A 19 13.56 -11.69 -8.88
C ALA A 19 14.70 -12.41 -8.15
N GLU A 20 15.97 -12.04 -8.40
CA GLU A 20 17.14 -12.72 -7.83
C GLU A 20 17.62 -12.15 -6.50
N SER A 21 17.12 -10.98 -6.05
CA SER A 21 17.55 -10.35 -4.79
C SER A 21 16.53 -10.42 -3.66
N CYS A 22 15.36 -11.02 -3.85
CA CYS A 22 14.38 -11.20 -2.80
C CYS A 22 14.60 -12.58 -2.15
N PRO A 23 15.12 -12.64 -0.91
CA PRO A 23 15.28 -13.91 -0.24
C PRO A 23 13.90 -14.56 -0.08
N PRO A 24 13.75 -15.83 -0.45
CA PRO A 24 12.46 -16.51 -0.32
C PRO A 24 12.03 -16.57 1.16
N LYS A 25 10.83 -16.11 1.46
CA LYS A 25 10.10 -16.30 2.74
C LYS A 25 10.57 -15.50 3.97
N ALA A 26 11.22 -14.35 3.85
CA ALA A 26 11.73 -13.62 5.01
C ALA A 26 10.72 -12.69 5.73
N ASN A 27 9.50 -12.53 5.26
CA ASN A 27 8.54 -11.54 5.80
C ASN A 27 7.29 -12.14 6.44
N MET A 28 7.39 -13.35 6.94
CA MET A 28 6.34 -13.83 7.84
C MET A 28 6.55 -13.23 9.22
N ILE A 29 5.46 -12.73 9.81
CA ILE A 29 5.45 -12.28 11.20
C ILE A 29 6.04 -13.40 12.08
N LYS A 30 7.15 -13.09 12.75
CA LYS A 30 7.98 -14.09 13.44
C LYS A 30 7.27 -14.76 14.62
N ASN A 31 6.36 -14.05 15.28
CA ASN A 31 5.65 -14.50 16.48
C ASN A 31 4.16 -14.51 16.22
N LYS A 32 3.70 -15.50 15.45
CA LYS A 32 2.26 -15.63 15.08
C LYS A 32 1.33 -15.74 16.30
N GLU A 33 1.80 -16.34 17.38
CA GLU A 33 1.05 -16.45 18.62
C GLU A 33 0.80 -15.11 19.33
N HIS A 34 1.59 -14.10 19.04
CA HIS A 34 1.47 -12.75 19.61
C HIS A 34 0.65 -11.77 18.75
N LEU A 35 0.31 -12.14 17.53
CA LEU A 35 -0.45 -11.30 16.59
C LEU A 35 -1.79 -10.81 17.13
N GLN A 36 -2.36 -11.52 18.08
CA GLN A 36 -3.66 -11.21 18.64
C GLN A 36 -3.61 -10.62 20.06
N GLN A 37 -2.45 -10.26 20.57
CA GLN A 37 -2.33 -9.75 21.94
C GLN A 37 -2.84 -8.30 22.07
N ILE A 38 -2.66 -7.48 21.05
CA ILE A 38 -3.16 -6.10 21.06
C ILE A 38 -4.57 -6.09 20.48
N LYS A 39 -5.56 -6.21 21.36
CA LYS A 39 -7.00 -6.26 20.99
C LYS A 39 -7.81 -5.12 21.58
N ASP A 40 -7.27 -4.43 22.59
CA ASP A 40 -7.98 -3.40 23.31
C ASP A 40 -7.19 -2.09 23.28
N PHE A 41 -7.76 -1.09 22.61
CA PHE A 41 -7.25 0.27 22.51
C PHE A 41 -8.01 1.24 23.44
N SER A 42 -8.90 0.76 24.33
CA SER A 42 -9.73 1.62 25.16
C SER A 42 -8.92 2.54 26.07
N GLY A 43 -7.74 2.06 26.54
CA GLY A 43 -6.79 2.85 27.32
C GLY A 43 -6.11 3.99 26.56
N LEU A 44 -6.25 4.04 25.23
CA LEU A 44 -5.70 5.09 24.36
C LEU A 44 -6.79 5.98 23.75
N LYS A 45 -7.98 5.96 24.32
CA LYS A 45 -9.08 6.81 23.88
C LYS A 45 -9.03 8.18 24.55
N PHE A 46 -8.96 9.22 23.73
CA PHE A 46 -8.96 10.63 24.17
C PHE A 46 -10.16 11.37 23.58
N GLY A 47 -11.26 11.43 24.32
CA GLY A 47 -12.53 11.97 23.83
C GLY A 47 -13.07 11.11 22.68
N SER A 48 -13.22 11.69 21.49
CA SER A 48 -13.64 10.99 20.27
C SER A 48 -12.47 10.39 19.46
N ILE A 49 -11.22 10.57 19.92
CA ILE A 49 -10.01 10.09 19.22
C ILE A 49 -9.66 8.72 19.74
N SER A 50 -9.44 7.77 18.84
CA SER A 50 -8.92 6.44 19.12
C SER A 50 -7.77 6.13 18.16
N PRO A 51 -6.87 5.18 18.49
CA PRO A 51 -5.84 4.74 17.58
C PRO A 51 -6.41 4.22 16.25
N THR A 52 -5.63 4.42 15.20
CA THR A 52 -5.87 3.87 13.85
C THR A 52 -4.71 2.95 13.52
N ASP A 53 -5.00 1.76 13.08
CA ASP A 53 -4.01 0.81 12.58
C ASP A 53 -3.71 1.04 11.09
N ILE A 54 -2.61 0.44 10.65
CA ILE A 54 -2.16 0.42 9.25
C ILE A 54 -1.78 -1.02 8.94
N ASP A 55 -2.41 -1.63 7.95
CA ASP A 55 -2.18 -3.05 7.62
C ASP A 55 -0.82 -3.29 6.97
N GLY A 56 -0.30 -2.30 6.26
CA GLY A 56 1.01 -2.38 5.66
C GLY A 56 1.68 -1.02 5.44
N PHE A 57 3.01 -1.00 5.59
CA PHE A 57 3.84 0.14 5.25
C PHE A 57 5.10 -0.33 4.52
N LEU A 58 5.40 0.29 3.37
CA LEU A 58 6.63 0.05 2.62
C LEU A 58 7.40 1.36 2.47
N ASP A 59 8.68 1.31 2.85
CA ASP A 59 9.65 2.39 2.66
C ASP A 59 10.66 2.02 1.57
N PHE A 60 10.57 2.67 0.44
CA PHE A 60 11.54 2.54 -0.65
C PHE A 60 12.63 3.63 -0.53
N GLY A 61 13.42 3.53 0.53
CA GLY A 61 14.60 4.38 0.77
C GLY A 61 14.26 5.85 0.95
N ASN A 62 13.23 6.15 1.73
CA ASN A 62 12.74 7.51 2.03
C ASN A 62 12.34 8.33 0.78
N ARG A 63 12.04 7.67 -0.34
CA ARG A 63 11.67 8.34 -1.60
C ARG A 63 10.26 8.03 -2.05
N LEU A 64 9.82 6.79 -1.81
CA LEU A 64 8.46 6.36 -2.03
C LEU A 64 7.98 5.65 -0.77
N PHE A 65 6.91 6.17 -0.18
CA PHE A 65 6.19 5.55 0.91
C PHE A 65 4.86 5.01 0.40
N ILE A 66 4.57 3.77 0.74
CA ILE A 66 3.28 3.17 0.43
C ILE A 66 2.63 2.70 1.73
N PHE A 67 1.48 3.27 2.05
CA PHE A 67 0.60 2.84 3.12
C PHE A 67 -0.49 1.95 2.53
N VAL A 68 -0.80 0.86 3.19
CA VAL A 68 -1.81 -0.10 2.74
C VAL A 68 -2.86 -0.27 3.82
N GLU A 69 -4.10 -0.21 3.42
CA GLU A 69 -5.27 -0.55 4.22
C GLU A 69 -6.10 -1.58 3.47
N THR A 70 -6.39 -2.69 4.12
CA THR A 70 -7.10 -3.83 3.50
C THR A 70 -8.46 -3.99 4.14
N LYS A 71 -9.50 -4.08 3.34
CA LYS A 71 -10.87 -4.21 3.80
C LYS A 71 -11.48 -5.55 3.42
N PHE A 72 -12.34 -6.07 4.29
CA PHE A 72 -13.09 -7.28 4.00
C PHE A 72 -14.28 -6.96 3.09
N SER A 73 -14.43 -7.73 2.03
CA SER A 73 -15.55 -7.64 1.07
C SER A 73 -15.71 -6.22 0.50
N LYS A 74 -16.91 -5.72 0.46
CA LYS A 74 -17.24 -4.37 -0.07
C LYS A 74 -17.13 -3.26 0.98
N SER A 75 -16.49 -3.54 2.12
CA SER A 75 -16.29 -2.52 3.15
C SER A 75 -15.42 -1.40 2.61
N GLU A 76 -15.81 -0.16 2.90
CA GLU A 76 -15.08 1.02 2.46
C GLU A 76 -14.26 1.62 3.61
N LEU A 77 -13.17 2.27 3.26
CA LEU A 77 -12.45 3.11 4.19
C LEU A 77 -13.27 4.37 4.49
N ARG A 78 -13.69 4.55 5.76
CA ARG A 78 -14.62 5.62 6.18
C ARG A 78 -14.19 6.30 7.47
N GLY A 79 -14.84 7.45 7.74
CA GLY A 79 -14.80 8.15 9.02
C GLY A 79 -13.42 8.58 9.47
N GLY A 80 -13.15 8.40 10.76
CA GLY A 80 -11.91 8.82 11.41
C GLY A 80 -10.68 8.12 10.87
N GLN A 81 -10.77 6.84 10.55
CA GLN A 81 -9.67 6.06 9.97
C GLN A 81 -9.27 6.63 8.60
N LYS A 82 -10.23 6.88 7.71
CA LYS A 82 -9.96 7.51 6.40
C LYS A 82 -9.22 8.83 6.57
N LEU A 83 -9.76 9.71 7.42
CA LEU A 83 -9.18 11.03 7.65
C LEU A 83 -7.75 10.95 8.24
N ALA A 84 -7.52 10.02 9.18
CA ALA A 84 -6.20 9.81 9.78
C ALA A 84 -5.18 9.35 8.74
N LEU A 85 -5.53 8.35 7.91
CA LEU A 85 -4.65 7.82 6.87
C LEU A 85 -4.41 8.83 5.75
N GLU A 86 -5.42 9.61 5.35
CA GLU A 86 -5.26 10.72 4.40
C GLU A 86 -4.24 11.74 4.90
N ARG A 87 -4.40 12.19 6.15
CA ARG A 87 -3.48 13.16 6.78
C ARG A 87 -2.07 12.62 6.91
N LEU A 88 -1.91 11.35 7.28
CA LEU A 88 -0.61 10.71 7.37
C LEU A 88 0.06 10.64 5.99
N CYS A 89 -0.65 10.17 4.99
CA CYS A 89 -0.16 10.09 3.62
C CYS A 89 0.24 11.47 3.08
N ASP A 90 -0.62 12.48 3.24
CA ASP A 90 -0.36 13.83 2.77
C ASP A 90 0.80 14.50 3.52
N ALA A 91 0.92 14.29 4.84
CA ALA A 91 2.05 14.79 5.64
C ALA A 91 3.39 14.17 5.26
N CYS A 92 3.38 12.91 4.79
CA CYS A 92 4.58 12.24 4.31
C CYS A 92 4.98 12.67 2.88
N GLN A 93 4.10 13.32 2.14
CA GLN A 93 4.38 13.83 0.80
C GLN A 93 5.32 15.04 0.89
N THR A 94 6.42 15.01 0.15
CA THR A 94 7.36 16.15 0.04
C THR A 94 7.76 16.37 -1.42
N GLN A 95 8.59 17.37 -1.68
CA GLN A 95 9.13 17.60 -3.02
C GLN A 95 10.04 16.44 -3.50
N SER A 96 10.76 15.80 -2.58
CA SER A 96 11.71 14.71 -2.86
C SER A 96 11.17 13.32 -2.55
N ARG A 97 10.02 13.20 -1.91
CA ARG A 97 9.40 11.94 -1.52
C ARG A 97 7.94 11.89 -1.93
N THR A 98 7.57 10.82 -2.61
CA THR A 98 6.17 10.53 -2.92
C THR A 98 5.58 9.62 -1.85
N SER A 99 4.34 9.90 -1.48
CA SER A 99 3.56 9.10 -0.56
C SER A 99 2.26 8.65 -1.21
N ILE A 100 1.93 7.36 -1.06
CA ILE A 100 0.74 6.75 -1.65
C ILE A 100 0.01 5.99 -0.55
N LEU A 101 -1.30 6.14 -0.49
CA LEU A 101 -2.19 5.31 0.32
C LEU A 101 -3.00 4.43 -0.63
N ILE A 102 -2.89 3.11 -0.48
CA ILE A 102 -3.61 2.12 -1.28
C ILE A 102 -4.64 1.45 -0.39
N VAL A 103 -5.88 1.39 -0.86
CA VAL A 103 -6.96 0.64 -0.23
C VAL A 103 -7.26 -0.58 -1.08
N THR A 104 -7.19 -1.74 -0.46
CA THR A 104 -7.48 -3.03 -1.11
C THR A 104 -8.65 -3.72 -0.44
N ASN A 105 -9.16 -4.77 -1.07
CA ASN A 105 -10.13 -5.68 -0.45
C ASN A 105 -9.82 -7.15 -0.71
N HIS A 106 -10.46 -7.99 0.09
CA HIS A 106 -10.44 -9.44 -0.04
C HIS A 106 -11.76 -10.05 0.41
N GLU A 107 -12.05 -11.27 -0.04
CA GLU A 107 -13.23 -12.05 0.35
C GLU A 107 -12.89 -13.25 1.24
N SER A 108 -11.61 -13.47 1.54
CA SER A 108 -11.17 -14.63 2.32
C SER A 108 -11.47 -14.47 3.80
N SER A 109 -11.96 -15.51 4.43
CA SER A 109 -12.09 -15.64 5.89
C SER A 109 -10.88 -16.31 6.55
N GLY A 110 -9.92 -16.80 5.77
CA GLY A 110 -8.69 -17.46 6.23
C GLY A 110 -7.45 -16.58 6.15
N GLU A 111 -6.29 -17.19 6.15
CA GLU A 111 -5.02 -16.50 5.93
C GLU A 111 -5.00 -15.81 4.54
N ILE A 112 -4.47 -14.60 4.49
CA ILE A 112 -4.44 -13.79 3.28
C ILE A 112 -2.98 -13.45 2.97
N ASP A 113 -2.57 -13.63 1.71
CA ASP A 113 -1.42 -12.90 1.18
C ASP A 113 -1.90 -11.50 0.78
N ILE A 114 -1.47 -10.48 1.52
CA ILE A 114 -1.89 -9.11 1.26
C ILE A 114 -1.50 -8.64 -0.15
N GLY A 115 -0.43 -9.20 -0.73
CA GLY A 115 0.01 -8.91 -2.09
C GLY A 115 -1.01 -9.31 -3.16
N GLU A 116 -1.85 -10.32 -2.87
CA GLU A 116 -2.88 -10.83 -3.77
C GLU A 116 -4.24 -10.14 -3.60
N THR A 117 -4.38 -9.20 -2.66
CA THR A 117 -5.61 -8.43 -2.49
C THR A 117 -5.82 -7.47 -3.66
N VAL A 118 -7.08 -7.19 -3.98
CA VAL A 118 -7.44 -6.35 -5.15
C VAL A 118 -7.50 -4.89 -4.75
N VAL A 119 -6.83 -4.03 -5.51
CA VAL A 119 -6.84 -2.58 -5.28
C VAL A 119 -8.20 -2.01 -5.68
N GLN A 120 -8.84 -1.30 -4.74
CA GLN A 120 -10.08 -0.57 -5.00
C GLN A 120 -9.80 0.88 -5.38
N GLN A 121 -8.97 1.54 -4.59
CA GLN A 121 -8.63 2.95 -4.78
C GLN A 121 -7.26 3.24 -4.21
N TYR A 122 -6.65 4.30 -4.68
CA TYR A 122 -5.43 4.82 -4.11
C TYR A 122 -5.43 6.35 -4.08
N ARG A 123 -4.72 6.90 -3.08
CA ARG A 123 -4.52 8.34 -2.92
C ARG A 123 -3.09 8.69 -3.29
N LEU A 124 -2.94 9.65 -4.19
CA LEU A 124 -1.65 10.17 -4.63
C LEU A 124 -1.75 11.70 -4.72
N ARG A 125 -0.82 12.40 -4.07
CA ARG A 125 -0.75 13.87 -4.07
C ARG A 125 -2.08 14.53 -3.71
N GLY A 126 -2.74 14.03 -2.68
CA GLY A 126 -4.00 14.57 -2.19
C GLY A 126 -5.24 14.20 -3.00
N VAL A 127 -5.13 13.43 -4.08
CA VAL A 127 -6.24 13.04 -4.96
C VAL A 127 -6.48 11.54 -4.87
N TRP A 128 -7.75 11.15 -4.80
CA TRP A 128 -8.19 9.75 -4.87
C TRP A 128 -8.40 9.31 -6.32
N TYR A 129 -7.98 8.11 -6.61
CA TYR A 129 -8.16 7.44 -7.90
C TYR A 129 -8.78 6.08 -7.66
N GLU A 130 -9.78 5.72 -8.45
CA GLU A 130 -10.33 4.37 -8.46
C GLU A 130 -9.44 3.46 -9.30
N SER A 131 -9.30 2.23 -8.85
CA SER A 131 -8.61 1.18 -9.57
C SER A 131 -9.43 -0.09 -9.47
N THR A 132 -9.45 -0.87 -10.54
CA THR A 132 -10.09 -2.17 -10.56
C THR A 132 -9.17 -3.14 -11.28
N ASP A 133 -9.26 -4.43 -10.90
CA ASP A 133 -8.67 -5.55 -11.62
C ASP A 133 -7.12 -5.66 -11.55
N ILE A 134 -6.48 -4.99 -10.58
CA ILE A 134 -5.04 -5.20 -10.31
C ILE A 134 -4.84 -5.61 -8.85
N THR A 135 -3.86 -6.46 -8.62
CA THR A 135 -3.44 -6.85 -7.27
C THR A 135 -2.60 -5.76 -6.61
N LEU A 136 -2.51 -5.81 -5.28
CA LEU A 136 -1.62 -4.89 -4.55
C LEU A 136 -0.17 -5.02 -5.01
N ARG A 137 0.29 -6.25 -5.27
CA ARG A 137 1.64 -6.52 -5.78
C ARG A 137 1.90 -5.80 -7.09
N GLU A 138 1.01 -5.95 -8.07
CA GLU A 138 1.10 -5.29 -9.38
C GLU A 138 1.08 -3.76 -9.26
N ALA A 139 0.21 -3.22 -8.39
CA ALA A 139 0.16 -1.79 -8.14
C ALA A 139 1.47 -1.25 -7.55
N ILE A 140 2.05 -1.95 -6.57
CA ILE A 140 3.33 -1.58 -5.97
C ILE A 140 4.45 -1.62 -7.00
N GLU A 141 4.54 -2.68 -7.81
CA GLU A 141 5.54 -2.81 -8.88
C GLU A 141 5.42 -1.67 -9.91
N MET A 142 4.20 -1.33 -10.31
CA MET A 142 3.92 -0.21 -11.21
C MET A 142 4.40 1.13 -10.61
N PHE A 143 4.06 1.42 -9.36
CA PHE A 143 4.48 2.65 -8.69
C PHE A 143 6.00 2.70 -8.53
N TYR A 144 6.61 1.60 -8.06
CA TYR A 144 8.06 1.53 -7.90
C TYR A 144 8.79 1.77 -9.22
N SER A 145 8.35 1.14 -10.30
CA SER A 145 8.95 1.30 -11.63
C SER A 145 8.85 2.74 -12.13
N ASN A 146 7.69 3.38 -11.97
CA ASN A 146 7.51 4.78 -12.37
C ASN A 146 8.43 5.74 -11.60
N PHE A 147 8.61 5.52 -10.29
CA PHE A 147 9.51 6.36 -9.48
C PHE A 147 10.98 6.02 -9.63
N ALA A 148 11.35 4.79 -10.03
CA ALA A 148 12.73 4.42 -10.36
C ALA A 148 13.19 5.03 -11.70
N ILE A 149 12.27 5.19 -12.66
CA ILE A 149 12.55 5.79 -13.98
C ILE A 149 12.87 7.28 -13.86
N ILE A 150 12.14 8.03 -13.03
CA ILE A 150 12.36 9.46 -12.79
C ILE A 150 13.81 9.74 -12.31
N LYS A 151 14.46 8.77 -11.67
CA LYS A 151 15.87 8.90 -11.23
C LYS A 151 16.91 8.87 -12.35
N LYS A 152 16.60 8.33 -13.52
CA LYS A 152 17.56 8.24 -14.63
C LYS A 152 17.63 9.52 -15.45
N GLU A 153 16.61 10.37 -15.34
CA GLU A 153 16.52 11.64 -16.08
C GLU A 153 17.16 12.82 -15.34
N ASP A 154 17.37 12.69 -14.00
CA ASP A 154 17.96 13.74 -13.16
C ASP A 154 19.50 13.60 -12.97
N LYS A 155 20.18 12.82 -13.81
CA LYS A 155 21.65 12.68 -13.87
C LYS A 155 22.17 13.12 -15.22
#